data_5f4bc5fdc21482f36ba6adc2a5f7fe3d
#
_entry.id   5f4bc5fdc21482f36ba6adc2a5f7fe3d
#
_cell.length_a   1.000
_cell.length_b   1.000
_cell.length_c   1.000
_cell.angle_alpha   90.00
_cell.angle_beta   90.00
_cell.angle_gamma   90.00
#
_symmetry.space_group_name_H-M   'P 1'
#
loop_
_entity.id
_entity.type
_entity.pdbx_description
1 polymer ?
#
loop_
_entity_poly.entity_id
_entity_poly.type
_entity_poly.pdbx_seq_one_letter_code
_entity_poly.pdbx_strand_id
1 'polypeptide(L)'
;LSATAPLILVVDDDAGSRKAMALTLQTDGRRVEEFANADAALERAIEDPSVALVVTDLKMPGKSGLDLATDLAAARPDVSVLLVTAHGDVETLLSARMLGTVDYVAKPLAKDDLRLRAEAALSRARQAGEIKDLRERLDKRFGFEAILGISKPMEELFARLRVVAPAKTTVLIVGESGTGKELVANALHHNSPRRGRAFVALNCGAIPREIIESELFGHERGAFTGALVKRVGRIEQAHGGTLFLDEVSEMPPDLQVKFLRVLEEKRVTPVGGNESREVDFRLVAATNRDLRAEIEAGRFRQDLYYRLS
;
A
#
# COMPACT_ATOMS: atom_id res chain seq x y z
N LEU A 1 22.75 -6.91 3.26
CA LEU A 1 22.76 -8.01 2.31
C LEU A 1 23.12 -7.42 0.97
N SER A 2 24.25 -7.86 0.39
CA SER A 2 24.73 -7.48 -0.95
C SER A 2 23.63 -7.85 -1.95
N ALA A 3 23.05 -6.86 -2.62
CA ALA A 3 22.08 -7.11 -3.68
C ALA A 3 22.79 -7.88 -4.78
N THR A 4 22.44 -9.16 -4.95
CA THR A 4 22.91 -9.98 -6.08
C THR A 4 22.54 -9.25 -7.37
N ALA A 5 23.49 -9.13 -8.29
CA ALA A 5 23.24 -8.48 -9.58
C ALA A 5 22.04 -9.15 -10.27
N PRO A 6 21.10 -8.37 -10.85
CA PRO A 6 19.90 -8.92 -11.48
C PRO A 6 20.28 -9.87 -12.61
N LEU A 7 19.59 -11.00 -12.68
CA LEU A 7 19.76 -11.98 -13.74
C LEU A 7 18.79 -11.68 -14.89
N ILE A 8 19.32 -11.68 -16.10
CA ILE A 8 18.56 -11.54 -17.35
C ILE A 8 18.57 -12.88 -18.07
N LEU A 9 17.40 -13.38 -18.47
CA LEU A 9 17.30 -14.54 -19.35
C LEU A 9 17.09 -14.07 -20.77
N VAL A 10 17.83 -14.64 -21.72
CA VAL A 10 17.69 -14.41 -23.17
C VAL A 10 17.21 -15.69 -23.83
N VAL A 11 16.07 -15.62 -24.50
CA VAL A 11 15.36 -16.76 -25.08
C VAL A 11 15.15 -16.54 -26.56
N ASP A 12 15.74 -17.37 -27.41
CA ASP A 12 15.58 -17.33 -28.87
C ASP A 12 16.02 -18.70 -29.40
N ASP A 13 15.30 -19.29 -30.34
CA ASP A 13 15.67 -20.57 -30.95
C ASP A 13 16.88 -20.42 -31.90
N ASP A 14 17.09 -19.24 -32.52
CA ASP A 14 18.26 -18.93 -33.33
C ASP A 14 19.48 -18.61 -32.43
N ALA A 15 20.49 -19.45 -32.53
CA ALA A 15 21.70 -19.31 -31.72
C ALA A 15 22.48 -18.01 -31.98
N GLY A 16 22.41 -17.47 -33.19
CA GLY A 16 23.07 -16.21 -33.57
C GLY A 16 22.41 -15.01 -32.92
N SER A 17 21.08 -14.91 -33.05
CA SER A 17 20.25 -13.87 -32.42
C SER A 17 20.39 -13.90 -30.91
N ARG A 18 20.27 -15.07 -30.32
CA ARG A 18 20.40 -15.30 -28.87
C ARG A 18 21.75 -14.79 -28.36
N LYS A 19 22.86 -15.18 -29.01
CA LYS A 19 24.21 -14.75 -28.65
C LYS A 19 24.41 -13.24 -28.79
N ALA A 20 23.88 -12.64 -29.86
CA ALA A 20 23.96 -11.21 -30.10
C ALA A 20 23.22 -10.41 -29.03
N MET A 21 22.02 -10.83 -28.62
CA MET A 21 21.26 -10.24 -27.53
C MET A 21 21.98 -10.36 -26.20
N ALA A 22 22.47 -11.58 -25.87
CA ALA A 22 23.20 -11.84 -24.64
C ALA A 22 24.45 -10.94 -24.52
N LEU A 23 25.27 -10.85 -25.55
CA LEU A 23 26.46 -9.98 -25.59
C LEU A 23 26.09 -8.49 -25.45
N THR A 24 24.96 -8.07 -26.02
CA THR A 24 24.50 -6.69 -25.92
C THR A 24 24.06 -6.33 -24.50
N LEU A 25 23.47 -7.29 -23.76
CA LEU A 25 22.95 -7.10 -22.41
C LEU A 25 24.00 -7.38 -21.32
N GLN A 26 25.06 -8.12 -21.63
CA GLN A 26 26.14 -8.53 -20.72
C GLN A 26 27.14 -7.37 -20.43
N THR A 27 26.62 -6.16 -20.15
CA THR A 27 27.41 -4.98 -19.81
C THR A 27 27.23 -4.64 -18.33
N ASP A 28 28.22 -3.99 -17.73
CA ASP A 28 28.14 -3.38 -16.38
C ASP A 28 27.83 -4.37 -15.24
N GLY A 29 28.44 -5.57 -15.26
CA GLY A 29 28.31 -6.55 -14.19
C GLY A 29 26.96 -7.29 -14.14
N ARG A 30 26.14 -7.19 -15.21
CA ARG A 30 24.87 -7.92 -15.32
C ARG A 30 25.12 -9.39 -15.62
N ARG A 31 24.36 -10.25 -14.99
CA ARG A 31 24.36 -11.68 -15.26
C ARG A 31 23.35 -11.97 -16.37
N VAL A 32 23.76 -12.69 -17.41
CA VAL A 32 22.89 -13.09 -18.53
C VAL A 32 23.02 -14.61 -18.73
N GLU A 33 21.89 -15.30 -18.79
CA GLU A 33 21.78 -16.72 -19.12
C GLU A 33 20.98 -16.88 -20.43
N GLU A 34 21.38 -17.86 -21.27
CA GLU A 34 20.85 -18.07 -22.61
C GLU A 34 20.01 -19.35 -22.66
N PHE A 35 18.82 -19.29 -23.26
CA PHE A 35 17.90 -20.42 -23.41
C PHE A 35 17.42 -20.54 -24.85
N ALA A 36 17.36 -21.78 -25.39
CA ALA A 36 16.91 -22.06 -26.75
C ALA A 36 15.37 -22.26 -26.85
N ASN A 37 14.66 -22.34 -25.71
CA ASN A 37 13.22 -22.54 -25.67
C ASN A 37 12.58 -21.89 -24.42
N ALA A 38 11.27 -21.67 -24.51
CA ALA A 38 10.52 -20.98 -23.47
C ALA A 38 10.35 -21.80 -22.18
N ASP A 39 10.24 -23.12 -22.25
CA ASP A 39 9.95 -23.95 -21.07
C ASP A 39 11.14 -23.98 -20.11
N ALA A 40 12.36 -24.16 -20.61
CA ALA A 40 13.57 -24.11 -19.79
C ALA A 40 13.80 -22.72 -19.15
N ALA A 41 13.46 -21.66 -19.87
CA ALA A 41 13.53 -20.30 -19.34
C ALA A 41 12.49 -20.05 -18.23
N LEU A 42 11.27 -20.58 -18.39
CA LEU A 42 10.21 -20.49 -17.39
C LEU A 42 10.61 -21.22 -16.09
N GLU A 43 11.08 -22.46 -16.20
CA GLU A 43 11.59 -23.24 -15.05
C GLU A 43 12.68 -22.47 -14.30
N ARG A 44 13.67 -21.97 -15.05
CA ARG A 44 14.77 -21.18 -14.47
C ARG A 44 14.30 -19.92 -13.78
N ALA A 45 13.31 -19.21 -14.36
CA ALA A 45 12.75 -18.00 -13.79
C ALA A 45 11.93 -18.27 -12.51
N ILE A 46 11.31 -19.44 -12.39
CA ILE A 46 10.58 -19.86 -11.17
C ILE A 46 11.55 -20.25 -10.05
N GLU A 47 12.65 -20.95 -10.40
CA GLU A 47 13.63 -21.46 -9.42
C GLU A 47 14.53 -20.37 -8.85
N ASP A 48 14.92 -19.37 -9.66
CA ASP A 48 15.85 -18.33 -9.23
C ASP A 48 15.18 -16.96 -9.02
N PRO A 49 15.01 -16.55 -7.76
CA PRO A 49 14.42 -15.23 -7.43
C PRO A 49 15.21 -14.03 -7.95
N SER A 50 16.48 -14.21 -8.34
CA SER A 50 17.32 -13.14 -8.88
C SER A 50 16.97 -12.76 -10.33
N VAL A 51 16.16 -13.57 -11.03
CA VAL A 51 15.68 -13.27 -12.38
C VAL A 51 14.76 -12.06 -12.32
N ALA A 52 15.14 -10.97 -13.02
CA ALA A 52 14.43 -9.70 -13.05
C ALA A 52 13.89 -9.35 -14.44
N LEU A 53 14.48 -9.91 -15.50
CA LEU A 53 14.11 -9.63 -16.89
C LEU A 53 14.23 -10.89 -17.74
N VAL A 54 13.22 -11.14 -18.58
CA VAL A 54 13.28 -12.12 -19.65
C VAL A 54 13.18 -11.39 -20.99
N VAL A 55 14.16 -11.57 -21.86
CA VAL A 55 14.16 -11.07 -23.23
C VAL A 55 13.93 -12.26 -24.15
N THR A 56 12.82 -12.31 -24.87
CA THR A 56 12.45 -13.48 -25.65
C THR A 56 12.02 -13.10 -27.06
N ASP A 57 12.38 -13.94 -28.04
CA ASP A 57 11.74 -13.84 -29.37
C ASP A 57 10.26 -14.16 -29.26
N LEU A 58 9.45 -13.48 -30.06
CA LEU A 58 8.00 -13.68 -30.08
C LEU A 58 7.66 -15.06 -30.72
N LYS A 59 8.35 -15.42 -31.80
CA LYS A 59 8.07 -16.63 -32.59
C LYS A 59 9.15 -17.67 -32.42
N MET A 60 8.87 -18.69 -31.63
CA MET A 60 9.76 -19.82 -31.40
C MET A 60 9.00 -21.14 -31.62
N PRO A 61 9.70 -22.23 -31.99
CA PRO A 61 9.09 -23.56 -32.06
C PRO A 61 8.54 -24.00 -30.71
N GLY A 62 7.33 -24.56 -30.71
CA GLY A 62 6.65 -24.98 -29.48
C GLY A 62 5.94 -23.80 -28.80
N LYS A 63 6.39 -23.42 -27.62
CA LYS A 63 5.83 -22.32 -26.83
C LYS A 63 6.37 -20.98 -27.31
N SER A 64 5.48 -20.06 -27.66
CA SER A 64 5.86 -18.72 -28.11
C SER A 64 6.36 -17.82 -26.96
N GLY A 65 7.03 -16.72 -27.31
CA GLY A 65 7.43 -15.70 -26.33
C GLY A 65 6.23 -15.04 -25.62
N LEU A 66 5.07 -14.97 -26.27
CA LEU A 66 3.84 -14.46 -25.66
C LEU A 66 3.26 -15.45 -24.65
N ASP A 67 3.29 -16.76 -24.93
CA ASP A 67 2.88 -17.79 -23.98
C ASP A 67 3.79 -17.76 -22.75
N LEU A 68 5.10 -17.65 -22.96
CA LEU A 68 6.09 -17.48 -21.87
C LEU A 68 5.78 -16.25 -21.02
N ALA A 69 5.47 -15.12 -21.66
CA ALA A 69 5.12 -13.87 -20.93
C ALA A 69 3.83 -14.04 -20.11
N THR A 70 2.84 -14.77 -20.63
CA THR A 70 1.57 -15.05 -19.96
C THR A 70 1.80 -15.93 -18.71
N ASP A 71 2.60 -17.00 -18.86
CA ASP A 71 2.92 -17.91 -17.75
C ASP A 71 3.75 -17.22 -16.68
N LEU A 72 4.71 -16.37 -17.08
CA LEU A 72 5.50 -15.55 -16.14
C LEU A 72 4.62 -14.54 -15.41
N ALA A 73 3.67 -13.88 -16.09
CA ALA A 73 2.75 -12.95 -15.45
C ALA A 73 1.90 -13.62 -14.35
N ALA A 74 1.57 -14.91 -14.52
CA ALA A 74 0.84 -15.69 -13.52
C ALA A 74 1.74 -16.20 -12.38
N ALA A 75 2.94 -16.70 -12.69
CA ALA A 75 3.83 -17.35 -11.73
C ALA A 75 4.79 -16.37 -11.03
N ARG A 76 5.28 -15.37 -11.76
CA ARG A 76 6.31 -14.39 -11.33
C ARG A 76 5.97 -12.99 -11.86
N PRO A 77 4.92 -12.34 -11.33
CA PRO A 77 4.49 -11.01 -11.78
C PRO A 77 5.52 -9.89 -11.52
N ASP A 78 6.56 -10.18 -10.77
CA ASP A 78 7.71 -9.32 -10.49
C ASP A 78 8.77 -9.32 -11.60
N VAL A 79 8.76 -10.32 -12.52
CA VAL A 79 9.68 -10.42 -13.64
C VAL A 79 9.15 -9.60 -14.82
N SER A 80 9.97 -8.70 -15.34
CA SER A 80 9.65 -7.98 -16.58
C SER A 80 9.92 -8.85 -17.81
N VAL A 81 9.10 -8.71 -18.86
CA VAL A 81 9.32 -9.42 -20.12
C VAL A 81 9.50 -8.41 -21.26
N LEU A 82 10.52 -8.61 -22.08
CA LEU A 82 10.79 -7.83 -23.28
C LEU A 82 10.68 -8.75 -24.50
N LEU A 83 9.62 -8.57 -25.27
CA LEU A 83 9.38 -9.34 -26.49
C LEU A 83 10.19 -8.76 -27.65
N VAL A 84 10.90 -9.60 -28.38
CA VAL A 84 11.59 -9.27 -29.63
C VAL A 84 10.72 -9.73 -30.79
N THR A 85 10.39 -8.85 -31.73
CA THR A 85 9.42 -9.16 -32.78
C THR A 85 9.82 -8.61 -34.13
N ALA A 86 9.42 -9.27 -35.22
CA ALA A 86 9.54 -8.73 -36.56
C ALA A 86 8.46 -7.65 -36.83
N HIS A 87 8.72 -6.78 -37.82
CA HIS A 87 7.76 -5.77 -38.26
C HIS A 87 6.45 -6.46 -38.74
N GLY A 88 5.31 -6.11 -38.11
CA GLY A 88 3.99 -6.60 -38.52
C GLY A 88 3.12 -7.25 -37.44
N ASP A 89 3.67 -7.58 -36.26
CA ASP A 89 2.91 -8.29 -35.22
C ASP A 89 2.20 -7.33 -34.22
N VAL A 90 1.68 -6.19 -34.71
CA VAL A 90 1.13 -5.10 -33.86
C VAL A 90 -0.08 -5.52 -33.02
N GLU A 91 -0.96 -6.38 -33.55
CA GLU A 91 -2.14 -6.86 -32.81
C GLU A 91 -1.76 -7.75 -31.62
N THR A 92 -0.75 -8.59 -31.81
CA THR A 92 -0.19 -9.45 -30.75
C THR A 92 0.48 -8.62 -29.62
N LEU A 93 1.10 -7.50 -30.01
CA LEU A 93 1.75 -6.59 -29.06
C LEU A 93 0.75 -5.78 -28.22
N LEU A 94 -0.42 -5.44 -28.77
CA LEU A 94 -1.51 -4.80 -28.02
C LEU A 94 -2.05 -5.72 -26.94
N SER A 95 -2.19 -7.01 -27.24
CA SER A 95 -2.60 -8.03 -26.26
C SER A 95 -1.56 -8.22 -25.15
N ALA A 96 -0.27 -8.21 -25.50
CA ALA A 96 0.83 -8.33 -24.53
C ALA A 96 0.91 -7.13 -23.57
N ARG A 97 0.57 -5.92 -24.01
CA ARG A 97 0.53 -4.72 -23.15
C ARG A 97 -0.49 -4.80 -22.01
N MET A 98 -1.55 -5.57 -22.19
CA MET A 98 -2.56 -5.80 -21.14
C MET A 98 -2.00 -6.59 -19.95
N LEU A 99 -0.88 -7.28 -20.11
CA LEU A 99 -0.18 -8.00 -19.03
C LEU A 99 0.65 -7.09 -18.08
N GLY A 100 0.77 -5.79 -18.41
CA GLY A 100 1.36 -4.78 -17.51
C GLY A 100 2.89 -4.83 -17.33
N THR A 101 3.49 -6.01 -17.44
CA THR A 101 4.94 -6.27 -17.26
C THR A 101 5.67 -6.49 -18.58
N VAL A 102 4.97 -6.40 -19.71
CA VAL A 102 5.49 -6.73 -21.05
C VAL A 102 5.75 -5.47 -21.86
N ASP A 103 6.96 -5.39 -22.45
CA ASP A 103 7.35 -4.40 -23.44
C ASP A 103 7.91 -5.10 -24.68
N TYR A 104 8.19 -4.39 -25.76
CA TYR A 104 8.68 -5.01 -27.00
C TYR A 104 9.79 -4.20 -27.68
N VAL A 105 10.59 -4.90 -28.50
CA VAL A 105 11.59 -4.33 -29.41
C VAL A 105 11.40 -4.93 -30.80
N ALA A 106 11.41 -4.08 -31.83
CA ALA A 106 11.29 -4.55 -33.21
C ALA A 106 12.65 -4.98 -33.80
N LYS A 107 12.64 -6.05 -34.59
CA LYS A 107 13.79 -6.43 -35.47
C LYS A 107 13.80 -5.49 -36.71
N PRO A 108 14.98 -5.00 -37.20
CA PRO A 108 16.33 -5.36 -36.78
C PRO A 108 16.70 -4.72 -35.42
N LEU A 109 17.33 -5.51 -34.55
CA LEU A 109 17.70 -5.09 -33.20
C LEU A 109 18.82 -4.08 -33.21
N ALA A 110 18.49 -2.80 -32.94
CA ALA A 110 19.48 -1.80 -32.61
C ALA A 110 19.98 -2.05 -31.16
N LYS A 111 21.30 -2.16 -30.98
CA LYS A 111 21.91 -2.44 -29.67
C LYS A 111 21.51 -1.42 -28.61
N ASP A 112 21.45 -0.15 -28.98
CA ASP A 112 21.11 0.93 -28.06
C ASP A 112 19.63 0.89 -27.65
N ASP A 113 18.70 0.54 -28.56
CA ASP A 113 17.29 0.40 -28.24
C ASP A 113 17.05 -0.80 -27.30
N LEU A 114 17.68 -1.95 -27.57
CA LEU A 114 17.61 -3.11 -26.68
C LEU A 114 18.13 -2.79 -25.27
N ARG A 115 19.27 -2.10 -25.16
CA ARG A 115 19.82 -1.67 -23.86
C ARG A 115 18.89 -0.72 -23.12
N LEU A 116 18.40 0.31 -23.79
CA LEU A 116 17.51 1.31 -23.20
C LEU A 116 16.23 0.69 -22.62
N ARG A 117 15.61 -0.22 -23.39
CA ARG A 117 14.39 -0.90 -22.95
C ARG A 117 14.65 -1.91 -21.86
N ALA A 118 15.75 -2.64 -21.91
CA ALA A 118 16.16 -3.53 -20.82
C ALA A 118 16.43 -2.76 -19.53
N GLU A 119 17.05 -1.59 -19.60
CA GLU A 119 17.25 -0.70 -18.43
C GLU A 119 15.94 -0.21 -17.84
N ALA A 120 15.02 0.24 -18.68
CA ALA A 120 13.69 0.67 -18.25
C ALA A 120 12.91 -0.49 -17.59
N ALA A 121 13.00 -1.70 -18.15
CA ALA A 121 12.36 -2.90 -17.59
C ALA A 121 12.96 -3.30 -16.24
N LEU A 122 14.29 -3.31 -16.12
CA LEU A 122 15.00 -3.59 -14.87
C LEU A 122 14.72 -2.53 -13.79
N SER A 123 14.62 -1.26 -14.18
CA SER A 123 14.24 -0.18 -13.24
C SER A 123 12.83 -0.40 -12.69
N ARG A 124 11.87 -0.76 -13.53
CA ARG A 124 10.50 -1.11 -13.11
C ARG A 124 10.47 -2.30 -12.17
N ALA A 125 11.21 -3.37 -12.49
CA ALA A 125 11.32 -4.56 -11.64
C ALA A 125 11.91 -4.23 -10.26
N ARG A 126 12.95 -3.39 -10.18
CA ARG A 126 13.52 -2.92 -8.91
C ARG A 126 12.50 -2.14 -8.08
N GLN A 127 11.81 -1.18 -8.68
CA GLN A 127 10.78 -0.40 -7.99
C GLN A 127 9.64 -1.28 -7.46
N ALA A 128 9.20 -2.25 -8.26
CA ALA A 128 8.19 -3.23 -7.84
C ALA A 128 8.68 -4.09 -6.66
N GLY A 129 9.94 -4.55 -6.69
CA GLY A 129 10.58 -5.29 -5.61
C GLY A 129 10.70 -4.45 -4.33
N GLU A 130 11.17 -3.21 -4.43
CA GLU A 130 11.26 -2.29 -3.28
C GLU A 130 9.89 -2.02 -2.65
N ILE A 131 8.86 -1.82 -3.48
CA ILE A 131 7.48 -1.62 -3.00
C ILE A 131 6.98 -2.88 -2.29
N LYS A 132 7.26 -4.07 -2.81
CA LYS A 132 6.90 -5.35 -2.19
C LYS A 132 7.60 -5.52 -0.85
N ASP A 133 8.93 -5.33 -0.79
CA ASP A 133 9.73 -5.43 0.43
C ASP A 133 9.27 -4.42 1.51
N LEU A 134 9.00 -3.19 1.10
CA LEU A 134 8.45 -2.18 2.00
C LEU A 134 7.08 -2.57 2.54
N ARG A 135 6.21 -3.13 1.70
CA ARG A 135 4.89 -3.65 2.11
C ARG A 135 5.04 -4.81 3.08
N GLU A 136 5.89 -5.78 2.80
CA GLU A 136 6.13 -6.92 3.71
C GLU A 136 6.70 -6.47 5.06
N ARG A 137 7.59 -5.49 5.08
CA ARG A 137 8.10 -4.88 6.33
C ARG A 137 7.00 -4.16 7.10
N LEU A 138 6.10 -3.46 6.41
CA LEU A 138 4.95 -2.82 7.01
C LEU A 138 3.95 -3.87 7.54
N ASP A 139 3.68 -4.95 6.79
CA ASP A 139 2.81 -6.04 7.20
C ASP A 139 3.34 -6.72 8.47
N LYS A 140 4.64 -7.01 8.54
CA LYS A 140 5.29 -7.54 9.75
C LYS A 140 5.27 -6.57 10.95
N ARG A 141 5.33 -5.26 10.68
CA ARG A 141 5.37 -4.24 11.74
C ARG A 141 3.99 -3.84 12.25
N PHE A 142 2.97 -3.85 11.40
CA PHE A 142 1.63 -3.32 11.67
C PHE A 142 0.49 -4.30 11.40
N GLY A 143 0.76 -5.49 10.87
CA GLY A 143 -0.23 -6.55 10.68
C GLY A 143 -0.63 -7.21 12.00
N PHE A 144 -1.54 -8.17 11.95
CA PHE A 144 -1.91 -8.97 13.14
C PHE A 144 -0.72 -9.73 13.73
N GLU A 145 0.30 -10.01 12.92
CA GLU A 145 1.55 -10.67 13.35
C GLU A 145 2.41 -9.81 14.27
N ALA A 146 2.20 -8.50 14.27
CA ALA A 146 2.89 -7.57 15.19
C ALA A 146 2.36 -7.65 16.62
N ILE A 147 1.16 -8.19 16.82
CA ILE A 147 0.53 -8.34 18.13
C ILE A 147 0.85 -9.73 18.65
N LEU A 148 1.74 -9.81 19.63
CA LEU A 148 2.15 -11.09 20.22
C LEU A 148 1.13 -11.56 21.27
N GLY A 149 0.69 -12.83 21.18
CA GLY A 149 -0.16 -13.44 22.18
C GLY A 149 -0.66 -14.81 21.75
N ILE A 150 -0.56 -15.78 22.68
CA ILE A 150 -0.97 -17.18 22.48
C ILE A 150 -2.04 -17.60 23.50
N SER A 151 -2.50 -16.68 24.33
CA SER A 151 -3.54 -16.99 25.31
C SER A 151 -4.92 -17.03 24.65
N LYS A 152 -5.83 -17.80 25.19
CA LYS A 152 -7.21 -17.92 24.69
C LYS A 152 -7.91 -16.56 24.49
N PRO A 153 -7.82 -15.57 25.42
CA PRO A 153 -8.38 -14.25 25.21
C PRO A 153 -7.76 -13.52 23.99
N MET A 154 -6.47 -13.73 23.72
CA MET A 154 -5.80 -13.15 22.55
C MET A 154 -6.27 -13.81 21.25
N GLU A 155 -6.46 -15.12 21.23
CA GLU A 155 -7.02 -15.83 20.08
C GLU A 155 -8.45 -15.33 19.75
N GLU A 156 -9.30 -15.13 20.78
CA GLU A 156 -10.63 -14.55 20.62
C GLU A 156 -10.57 -13.11 20.10
N LEU A 157 -9.61 -12.31 20.58
CA LEU A 157 -9.38 -10.96 20.08
C LEU A 157 -9.00 -11.00 18.59
N PHE A 158 -8.03 -11.84 18.19
CA PHE A 158 -7.63 -11.99 16.80
C PHE A 158 -8.78 -12.44 15.90
N ALA A 159 -9.61 -13.36 16.37
CA ALA A 159 -10.79 -13.80 15.61
C ALA A 159 -11.75 -12.62 15.34
N ARG A 160 -12.03 -11.78 16.35
CA ARG A 160 -12.85 -10.57 16.21
C ARG A 160 -12.21 -9.55 15.28
N LEU A 161 -10.89 -9.28 15.41
CA LEU A 161 -10.17 -8.32 14.57
C LEU A 161 -10.22 -8.73 13.10
N ARG A 162 -10.06 -10.01 12.77
CA ARG A 162 -10.15 -10.52 11.39
C ARG A 162 -11.52 -10.29 10.76
N VAL A 163 -12.59 -10.38 11.54
CA VAL A 163 -13.97 -10.12 11.06
C VAL A 163 -14.21 -8.63 10.86
N VAL A 164 -13.71 -7.79 11.79
CA VAL A 164 -13.99 -6.35 11.81
C VAL A 164 -13.06 -5.56 10.88
N ALA A 165 -11.81 -6.04 10.65
CA ALA A 165 -10.84 -5.30 9.83
C ALA A 165 -11.36 -4.94 8.43
N PRO A 166 -11.98 -5.84 7.63
CA PRO A 166 -12.50 -5.50 6.31
C PRO A 166 -13.77 -4.63 6.33
N ALA A 167 -14.45 -4.51 7.47
CA ALA A 167 -15.68 -3.72 7.58
C ALA A 167 -15.41 -2.20 7.59
N LYS A 168 -16.39 -1.42 7.14
CA LYS A 168 -16.33 0.05 7.18
C LYS A 168 -16.81 0.64 8.52
N THR A 169 -17.25 -0.21 9.45
CA THR A 169 -17.80 0.21 10.74
C THR A 169 -16.79 0.93 11.62
N THR A 170 -17.27 1.81 12.46
CA THR A 170 -16.50 2.37 13.59
C THR A 170 -16.10 1.24 14.55
N VAL A 171 -14.95 1.38 15.19
CA VAL A 171 -14.44 0.42 16.18
C VAL A 171 -14.04 1.18 17.43
N LEU A 172 -14.58 0.76 18.58
CA LEU A 172 -14.15 1.23 19.89
C LEU A 172 -13.28 0.17 20.58
N ILE A 173 -12.05 0.54 20.91
CA ILE A 173 -11.07 -0.29 21.61
C ILE A 173 -11.05 0.13 23.08
N VAL A 174 -11.40 -0.77 23.98
CA VAL A 174 -11.38 -0.51 25.43
C VAL A 174 -10.27 -1.36 26.06
N GLY A 175 -9.45 -0.74 26.89
CA GLY A 175 -8.38 -1.44 27.61
C GLY A 175 -7.55 -0.48 28.45
N GLU A 176 -6.87 -1.00 29.46
CA GLU A 176 -5.99 -0.23 30.35
C GLU A 176 -4.86 0.48 29.59
N SER A 177 -4.21 1.46 30.22
CA SER A 177 -3.05 2.12 29.64
C SER A 177 -1.91 1.13 29.40
N GLY A 178 -1.22 1.24 28.26
CA GLY A 178 -0.09 0.36 27.93
C GLY A 178 -0.47 -1.02 27.38
N THR A 179 -1.75 -1.36 27.20
CA THR A 179 -2.19 -2.68 26.67
C THR A 179 -2.04 -2.83 25.15
N GLY A 180 -1.51 -1.82 24.44
CA GLY A 180 -1.27 -1.90 23.01
C GLY A 180 -2.48 -1.53 22.13
N LYS A 181 -3.39 -0.69 22.61
CA LYS A 181 -4.57 -0.22 21.85
C LYS A 181 -4.20 0.39 20.49
N GLU A 182 -3.10 1.12 20.43
CA GLU A 182 -2.59 1.68 19.17
C GLU A 182 -2.10 0.59 18.20
N LEU A 183 -1.48 -0.48 18.69
CA LEU A 183 -1.10 -1.63 17.86
C LEU A 183 -2.33 -2.30 17.24
N VAL A 184 -3.40 -2.44 18.02
CA VAL A 184 -4.69 -2.98 17.53
C VAL A 184 -5.30 -2.06 16.47
N ALA A 185 -5.27 -0.74 16.66
CA ALA A 185 -5.79 0.22 15.70
C ALA A 185 -4.99 0.20 14.38
N ASN A 186 -3.66 0.13 14.47
CA ASN A 186 -2.78 -0.03 13.32
C ASN A 186 -3.06 -1.34 12.58
N ALA A 187 -3.20 -2.46 13.30
CA ALA A 187 -3.52 -3.76 12.71
C ALA A 187 -4.89 -3.77 12.01
N LEU A 188 -5.91 -3.11 12.57
CA LEU A 188 -7.21 -2.93 11.94
C LEU A 188 -7.12 -2.14 10.63
N HIS A 189 -6.35 -1.05 10.61
CA HIS A 189 -6.13 -0.27 9.38
C HIS A 189 -5.40 -1.09 8.34
N HIS A 190 -4.31 -1.74 8.72
CA HIS A 190 -3.41 -2.46 7.81
C HIS A 190 -4.08 -3.68 7.16
N ASN A 191 -5.01 -4.33 7.88
CA ASN A 191 -5.81 -5.44 7.37
C ASN A 191 -7.18 -5.00 6.78
N SER A 192 -7.34 -3.70 6.49
CA SER A 192 -8.57 -3.14 5.89
C SER A 192 -8.41 -2.84 4.39
N PRO A 193 -9.53 -2.63 3.67
CA PRO A 193 -9.48 -2.12 2.30
C PRO A 193 -8.78 -0.75 2.16
N ARG A 194 -8.61 -0.02 3.26
CA ARG A 194 -7.96 1.29 3.32
C ARG A 194 -6.46 1.23 3.66
N ARG A 195 -5.83 0.04 3.70
CA ARG A 195 -4.42 -0.16 4.08
C ARG A 195 -3.39 0.67 3.30
N GLY A 196 -3.72 1.04 2.06
CA GLY A 196 -2.87 1.89 1.21
C GLY A 196 -3.17 3.39 1.33
N ARG A 197 -4.02 3.79 2.28
CA ARG A 197 -4.43 5.18 2.53
C ARG A 197 -3.83 5.69 3.83
N ALA A 198 -4.07 6.96 4.15
CA ALA A 198 -3.57 7.57 5.38
C ALA A 198 -4.13 6.90 6.64
N PHE A 199 -3.26 6.62 7.61
CA PHE A 199 -3.60 6.35 9.01
C PHE A 199 -3.23 7.58 9.82
N VAL A 200 -4.23 8.30 10.30
CA VAL A 200 -4.03 9.56 11.03
C VAL A 200 -4.39 9.36 12.48
N ALA A 201 -3.39 9.38 13.35
CA ALA A 201 -3.55 9.21 14.79
C ALA A 201 -3.59 10.57 15.50
N LEU A 202 -4.45 10.68 16.52
CA LEU A 202 -4.53 11.79 17.44
C LEU A 202 -4.79 11.25 18.84
N ASN A 203 -3.92 11.58 19.80
CA ASN A 203 -4.20 11.29 21.21
C ASN A 203 -4.87 12.54 21.84
N CYS A 204 -6.13 12.39 22.29
CA CYS A 204 -6.92 13.49 22.83
C CYS A 204 -6.41 13.97 24.21
N GLY A 205 -5.76 13.09 24.98
CA GLY A 205 -5.21 13.43 26.28
C GLY A 205 -3.83 14.12 26.24
N ALA A 206 -3.09 13.91 25.12
CA ALA A 206 -1.74 14.48 24.98
C ALA A 206 -1.73 15.92 24.48
N ILE A 207 -2.85 16.45 24.03
CA ILE A 207 -2.96 17.78 23.40
C ILE A 207 -3.68 18.74 24.37
N PRO A 208 -3.11 19.95 24.61
CA PRO A 208 -3.80 20.97 25.39
C PRO A 208 -5.18 21.31 24.81
N ARG A 209 -6.16 21.57 25.70
CA ARG A 209 -7.56 21.85 25.33
C ARG A 209 -7.73 23.00 24.36
N GLU A 210 -6.88 24.00 24.44
CA GLU A 210 -6.88 25.18 23.59
C GLU A 210 -6.44 24.90 22.15
N ILE A 211 -5.74 23.78 21.92
CA ILE A 211 -5.15 23.45 20.62
C ILE A 211 -5.85 22.27 19.96
N ILE A 212 -6.45 21.35 20.73
CA ILE A 212 -7.04 20.11 20.21
C ILE A 212 -8.11 20.37 19.15
N GLU A 213 -8.90 21.43 19.28
CA GLU A 213 -9.90 21.81 18.28
C GLU A 213 -9.24 22.13 16.94
N SER A 214 -8.21 22.96 16.96
CA SER A 214 -7.44 23.32 15.78
C SER A 214 -6.70 22.14 15.16
N GLU A 215 -6.17 21.22 15.96
CA GLU A 215 -5.55 19.99 15.44
C GLU A 215 -6.57 19.09 14.78
N LEU A 216 -7.74 18.90 15.38
CA LEU A 216 -8.75 17.96 14.88
C LEU A 216 -9.47 18.50 13.63
N PHE A 217 -9.95 19.75 13.67
CA PHE A 217 -10.76 20.34 12.60
C PHE A 217 -9.96 21.19 11.61
N GLY A 218 -8.73 21.61 11.98
CA GLY A 218 -7.98 22.62 11.24
C GLY A 218 -8.42 24.03 11.53
N HIS A 219 -7.73 25.03 10.99
CA HIS A 219 -8.09 26.42 11.14
C HIS A 219 -7.73 27.26 9.91
N GLU A 220 -8.49 28.33 9.70
CA GLU A 220 -8.15 29.35 8.73
C GLU A 220 -7.20 30.39 9.36
N ARG A 221 -6.48 31.12 8.50
CA ARG A 221 -5.59 32.20 8.96
C ARG A 221 -6.41 33.26 9.73
N GLY A 222 -5.96 33.64 10.93
CA GLY A 222 -6.62 34.63 11.77
C GLY A 222 -7.76 34.09 12.64
N ALA A 223 -7.98 32.75 12.68
CA ALA A 223 -9.06 32.14 13.46
C ALA A 223 -8.94 32.39 14.98
N PHE A 224 -7.72 32.54 15.48
CA PHE A 224 -7.41 32.85 16.87
C PHE A 224 -6.06 33.55 16.99
N THR A 225 -5.71 34.08 18.15
CA THR A 225 -4.42 34.71 18.42
C THR A 225 -3.30 33.67 18.25
N GLY A 226 -2.45 33.86 17.20
CA GLY A 226 -1.38 32.92 16.85
C GLY A 226 -1.67 32.08 15.58
N ALA A 227 -2.86 32.15 15.00
CA ALA A 227 -3.20 31.48 13.73
C ALA A 227 -2.62 32.27 12.53
N LEU A 228 -1.29 32.29 12.39
CA LEU A 228 -0.59 33.05 11.34
C LEU A 228 -0.76 32.45 9.95
N VAL A 229 -0.95 31.13 9.85
CA VAL A 229 -1.12 30.37 8.61
C VAL A 229 -2.33 29.45 8.73
N LYS A 230 -2.95 29.14 7.59
CA LYS A 230 -3.99 28.10 7.50
C LYS A 230 -3.42 26.73 7.79
N ARG A 231 -4.13 25.88 8.52
CA ARG A 231 -3.72 24.50 8.80
C ARG A 231 -4.85 23.51 8.55
N VAL A 232 -4.50 22.44 7.85
CA VAL A 232 -5.41 21.31 7.58
C VAL A 232 -5.54 20.44 8.83
N GLY A 233 -6.78 20.15 9.25
CA GLY A 233 -7.08 19.32 10.41
C GLY A 233 -6.87 17.83 10.18
N ARG A 234 -6.75 17.05 11.28
CA ARG A 234 -6.58 15.58 11.24
C ARG A 234 -7.74 14.88 10.58
N ILE A 235 -8.97 15.36 10.73
CA ILE A 235 -10.16 14.82 10.07
C ILE A 235 -10.02 14.90 8.55
N GLU A 236 -9.61 16.03 8.02
CA GLU A 236 -9.41 16.23 6.58
C GLU A 236 -8.23 15.40 6.06
N GLN A 237 -7.12 15.32 6.82
CA GLN A 237 -5.96 14.46 6.49
C GLN A 237 -6.32 12.99 6.41
N ALA A 238 -7.32 12.53 7.20
CA ALA A 238 -7.78 11.16 7.21
C ALA A 238 -8.74 10.82 6.05
N HIS A 239 -9.05 11.78 5.17
CA HIS A 239 -9.96 11.54 4.05
C HIS A 239 -9.50 10.37 3.17
N GLY A 240 -10.40 9.44 2.87
CA GLY A 240 -10.14 8.19 2.18
C GLY A 240 -9.44 7.11 3.02
N GLY A 241 -8.95 7.46 4.23
CA GLY A 241 -8.15 6.64 5.12
C GLY A 241 -8.84 6.25 6.42
N THR A 242 -8.07 6.21 7.51
CA THR A 242 -8.52 5.89 8.87
C THR A 242 -8.10 7.00 9.84
N LEU A 243 -9.04 7.49 10.63
CA LEU A 243 -8.79 8.36 11.78
C LEU A 243 -8.76 7.50 13.04
N PHE A 244 -7.65 7.54 13.76
CA PHE A 244 -7.51 6.91 15.08
C PHE A 244 -7.50 7.97 16.17
N LEU A 245 -8.47 7.91 17.08
CA LEU A 245 -8.56 8.78 18.25
C LEU A 245 -8.23 7.97 19.49
N ASP A 246 -7.06 8.21 20.08
CA ASP A 246 -6.70 7.62 21.36
C ASP A 246 -7.19 8.51 22.52
N GLU A 247 -7.48 7.86 23.66
CA GLU A 247 -8.03 8.51 24.85
C GLU A 247 -9.24 9.40 24.55
N VAL A 248 -10.20 8.86 23.76
CA VAL A 248 -11.36 9.63 23.30
C VAL A 248 -12.21 10.18 24.46
N SER A 249 -12.15 9.57 25.63
CA SER A 249 -12.76 10.04 26.88
C SER A 249 -12.24 11.41 27.35
N GLU A 250 -11.03 11.80 26.90
CA GLU A 250 -10.42 13.10 27.25
C GLU A 250 -10.88 14.24 26.32
N MET A 251 -11.67 13.91 25.27
CA MET A 251 -12.20 14.94 24.36
C MET A 251 -13.12 15.91 25.12
N PRO A 252 -12.87 17.23 25.06
CA PRO A 252 -13.73 18.23 25.69
C PRO A 252 -15.19 18.13 25.23
N PRO A 253 -16.20 18.36 26.11
CA PRO A 253 -17.62 18.20 25.78
C PRO A 253 -18.11 19.05 24.60
N ASP A 254 -17.58 20.24 24.42
CA ASP A 254 -17.88 21.13 23.29
C ASP A 254 -17.34 20.54 21.95
N LEU A 255 -16.20 19.90 21.98
CA LEU A 255 -15.65 19.21 20.81
C LEU A 255 -16.37 17.90 20.49
N GLN A 256 -16.89 17.20 21.50
CA GLN A 256 -17.73 16.03 21.28
C GLN A 256 -18.96 16.36 20.41
N VAL A 257 -19.58 17.53 20.62
CA VAL A 257 -20.72 18.00 19.80
C VAL A 257 -20.29 18.24 18.34
N LYS A 258 -19.17 18.93 18.15
CA LYS A 258 -18.65 19.23 16.81
C LYS A 258 -18.24 17.95 16.07
N PHE A 259 -17.59 17.03 16.79
CA PHE A 259 -17.16 15.76 16.22
C PHE A 259 -18.34 14.85 15.85
N LEU A 260 -19.37 14.80 16.68
CA LEU A 260 -20.61 14.07 16.36
C LEU A 260 -21.22 14.57 15.04
N ARG A 261 -21.31 15.90 14.84
CA ARG A 261 -21.80 16.46 13.56
C ARG A 261 -20.97 15.99 12.37
N VAL A 262 -19.64 15.94 12.50
CA VAL A 262 -18.77 15.44 11.42
C VAL A 262 -19.06 13.96 11.11
N LEU A 263 -19.33 13.14 12.13
CA LEU A 263 -19.66 11.71 11.93
C LEU A 263 -21.00 11.52 11.23
N GLU A 264 -21.96 12.42 11.47
CA GLU A 264 -23.31 12.37 10.88
C GLU A 264 -23.33 12.97 9.47
N GLU A 265 -22.83 14.19 9.32
CA GLU A 265 -22.92 14.97 8.10
C GLU A 265 -21.82 14.61 7.08
N LYS A 266 -20.76 13.92 7.52
CA LYS A 266 -19.57 13.63 6.71
C LYS A 266 -18.91 14.88 6.14
N ARG A 267 -18.95 15.96 6.89
CA ARG A 267 -18.40 17.27 6.51
C ARG A 267 -17.64 17.87 7.68
N VAL A 268 -16.54 18.56 7.40
CA VAL A 268 -15.73 19.28 8.38
C VAL A 268 -15.60 20.73 8.01
N THR A 269 -15.75 21.63 8.98
CA THR A 269 -15.54 23.07 8.83
C THR A 269 -14.36 23.46 9.71
N PRO A 270 -13.30 24.07 9.15
CA PRO A 270 -12.16 24.57 9.93
C PRO A 270 -12.57 25.67 10.90
N VAL A 271 -11.83 25.79 12.00
CA VAL A 271 -12.03 26.89 12.97
C VAL A 271 -11.83 28.24 12.28
N GLY A 272 -12.78 29.16 12.46
CA GLY A 272 -12.78 30.47 11.80
C GLY A 272 -13.13 30.45 10.31
N GLY A 273 -13.44 29.28 9.75
CA GLY A 273 -13.88 29.11 8.36
C GLY A 273 -15.39 28.96 8.23
N ASN A 274 -15.92 29.28 7.05
CA ASN A 274 -17.33 29.09 6.69
C ASN A 274 -17.52 27.98 5.64
N GLU A 275 -16.47 27.52 5.01
CA GLU A 275 -16.53 26.46 3.99
C GLU A 275 -16.44 25.11 4.63
N SER A 276 -17.45 24.28 4.39
CA SER A 276 -17.51 22.90 4.85
C SER A 276 -17.00 21.97 3.75
N ARG A 277 -16.12 21.03 4.10
CA ARG A 277 -15.49 20.06 3.19
C ARG A 277 -16.01 18.67 3.47
N GLU A 278 -16.28 17.92 2.42
CA GLU A 278 -16.69 16.51 2.53
C GLU A 278 -15.52 15.65 2.97
N VAL A 279 -15.77 14.73 3.92
CA VAL A 279 -14.78 13.79 4.45
C VAL A 279 -15.36 12.37 4.53
N ASP A 280 -14.60 11.42 4.05
CA ASP A 280 -14.88 9.98 4.19
C ASP A 280 -13.71 9.31 4.89
N PHE A 281 -13.88 8.89 6.12
CA PHE A 281 -12.86 8.16 6.87
C PHE A 281 -13.49 7.04 7.69
N ARG A 282 -12.69 5.99 7.93
CA ARG A 282 -13.01 5.00 8.95
C ARG A 282 -12.56 5.50 10.31
N LEU A 283 -13.42 5.43 11.30
CA LEU A 283 -13.08 5.82 12.67
C LEU A 283 -12.69 4.58 13.49
N VAL A 284 -11.55 4.68 14.16
CA VAL A 284 -11.14 3.80 15.26
C VAL A 284 -10.91 4.67 16.48
N ALA A 285 -11.60 4.42 17.57
CA ALA A 285 -11.45 5.14 18.83
C ALA A 285 -10.91 4.22 19.92
N ALA A 286 -10.11 4.74 20.83
CA ALA A 286 -9.61 3.99 21.96
C ALA A 286 -9.81 4.76 23.27
N THR A 287 -10.00 4.04 24.36
CA THR A 287 -10.12 4.60 25.70
C THR A 287 -9.66 3.61 26.77
N ASN A 288 -9.14 4.12 27.87
CA ASN A 288 -8.85 3.36 29.09
C ASN A 288 -9.94 3.56 30.17
N ARG A 289 -10.94 4.41 29.92
CA ARG A 289 -12.03 4.68 30.87
C ARG A 289 -13.31 3.94 30.47
N ASP A 290 -14.18 3.70 31.46
CA ASP A 290 -15.53 3.25 31.21
C ASP A 290 -16.39 4.44 30.73
N LEU A 291 -16.69 4.49 29.44
CA LEU A 291 -17.47 5.57 28.84
C LEU A 291 -18.90 5.65 29.42
N ARG A 292 -19.46 4.56 29.95
CA ARG A 292 -20.79 4.60 30.60
C ARG A 292 -20.72 5.38 31.91
N ALA A 293 -19.70 5.15 32.71
CA ALA A 293 -19.46 5.93 33.91
C ALA A 293 -19.17 7.41 33.59
N GLU A 294 -18.45 7.69 32.49
CA GLU A 294 -18.20 9.06 32.04
C GLU A 294 -19.50 9.77 31.55
N ILE A 295 -20.46 9.03 30.98
CA ILE A 295 -21.78 9.55 30.61
C ILE A 295 -22.59 9.89 31.86
N GLU A 296 -22.66 9.01 32.84
CA GLU A 296 -23.37 9.24 34.12
C GLU A 296 -22.79 10.45 34.86
N ALA A 297 -21.48 10.66 34.77
CA ALA A 297 -20.80 11.82 35.35
C ALA A 297 -20.92 13.10 34.49
N GLY A 298 -21.58 13.07 33.35
CA GLY A 298 -21.80 14.24 32.47
C GLY A 298 -20.54 14.69 31.72
N ARG A 299 -19.48 13.89 31.67
CA ARG A 299 -18.22 14.22 30.97
C ARG A 299 -18.16 13.69 29.54
N PHE A 300 -18.98 12.67 29.22
CA PHE A 300 -19.08 12.12 27.87
C PHE A 300 -20.54 12.11 27.40
N ARG A 301 -20.78 12.39 26.12
CA ARG A 301 -22.13 12.44 25.57
C ARG A 301 -22.60 11.05 25.17
N GLN A 302 -23.85 10.73 25.50
CA GLN A 302 -24.47 9.46 25.19
C GLN A 302 -24.68 9.24 23.68
N ASP A 303 -25.02 10.31 22.93
CA ASP A 303 -25.19 10.26 21.48
C ASP A 303 -23.88 9.90 20.75
N LEU A 304 -22.76 10.51 21.16
CA LEU A 304 -21.45 10.18 20.64
C LEU A 304 -21.05 8.73 20.97
N TYR A 305 -21.31 8.26 22.19
CA TYR A 305 -21.04 6.88 22.58
C TYR A 305 -21.72 5.89 21.63
N TYR A 306 -23.00 6.04 21.33
CA TYR A 306 -23.72 5.17 20.39
C TYR A 306 -23.20 5.22 18.96
N ARG A 307 -22.49 6.28 18.60
CA ARG A 307 -21.85 6.37 17.28
C ARG A 307 -20.48 5.71 17.24
N LEU A 308 -19.83 5.56 18.39
CA LEU A 308 -18.51 4.93 18.55
C LEU A 308 -18.58 3.43 18.81
N SER A 309 -19.64 2.94 19.45
CA SER A 309 -19.80 1.56 19.93
C SER A 309 -20.54 0.62 18.97
#